data_e2780ba1b21884f328d7510a5d003263
#
_entry.id   e2780ba1b21884f328d7510a5d003263
#
_cell.length_a   1.000
_cell.length_b   1.000
_cell.length_c   1.000
_cell.angle_alpha   90.00
_cell.angle_beta   90.00
_cell.angle_gamma   90.00
#
_symmetry.space_group_name_H-M   'P 1'
#
loop_
_entity.id
_entity.type
_entity.pdbx_description
1 polymer ?
#
loop_
_entity_poly.entity_id
_entity_poly.type
_entity_poly.pdbx_seq_one_letter_code
_entity_poly.pdbx_strand_id
1 'polypeptide(L)'
;MTTQEKLEKIVKILDSKKAEDIQVIGITNLTIIADYFIIATGTSTTQVKSLADEVDFQLGQAGVEPRGIEGVRAANWIVLDYGDIVVHVFYRDTRAEYQLERLWADGQQVDISNLLIDPQ
;
A
#
# COMPACT_ATOMS: atom_id res chain seq x y z
N MET A 1 -15.17 8.24 3.89
CA MET A 1 -14.34 7.36 4.75
C MET A 1 -13.28 8.19 5.46
N THR A 2 -13.03 7.88 6.71
CA THR A 2 -11.90 8.47 7.44
C THR A 2 -10.58 7.87 6.95
N THR A 3 -9.47 8.52 7.29
CA THR A 3 -8.14 7.97 6.98
C THR A 3 -7.96 6.58 7.58
N GLN A 4 -8.39 6.39 8.83
CA GLN A 4 -8.28 5.09 9.51
C GLN A 4 -9.12 4.02 8.80
N GLU A 5 -10.34 4.36 8.38
CA GLU A 5 -11.18 3.41 7.65
C GLU A 5 -10.59 3.02 6.30
N LYS A 6 -10.01 3.99 5.58
CA LYS A 6 -9.31 3.70 4.31
C LYS A 6 -8.11 2.80 4.53
N LEU A 7 -7.31 3.10 5.54
CA LEU A 7 -6.12 2.32 5.87
C LEU A 7 -6.48 0.86 6.13
N GLU A 8 -7.46 0.63 7.00
CA GLU A 8 -7.89 -0.73 7.35
C GLU A 8 -8.43 -1.47 6.12
N LYS A 9 -9.23 -0.78 5.31
CA LYS A 9 -9.80 -1.39 4.11
C LYS A 9 -8.71 -1.78 3.12
N ILE A 10 -7.74 -0.90 2.87
CA ILE A 10 -6.65 -1.17 1.94
C ILE A 10 -5.83 -2.37 2.41
N VAL A 11 -5.46 -2.42 3.70
CA VAL A 11 -4.69 -3.53 4.25
C VAL A 11 -5.45 -4.85 4.08
N LYS A 12 -6.74 -4.84 4.39
CA LYS A 12 -7.56 -6.05 4.26
C LYS A 12 -7.68 -6.51 2.80
N ILE A 13 -7.81 -5.58 1.86
CA ILE A 13 -7.85 -5.92 0.44
C ILE A 13 -6.55 -6.59 0.01
N LEU A 14 -5.41 -5.98 0.35
CA LEU A 14 -4.10 -6.51 0.00
C LEU A 14 -3.89 -7.90 0.60
N ASP A 15 -4.25 -8.08 1.86
CA ASP A 15 -4.13 -9.36 2.54
C ASP A 15 -5.03 -10.43 1.90
N SER A 16 -6.27 -10.08 1.59
CA SER A 16 -7.22 -11.02 0.98
C SER A 16 -6.75 -11.50 -0.39
N LYS A 17 -5.96 -10.69 -1.09
CA LYS A 17 -5.37 -11.02 -2.39
C LYS A 17 -3.95 -11.58 -2.26
N LYS A 18 -3.56 -11.94 -1.03
CA LYS A 18 -2.30 -12.62 -0.70
C LYS A 18 -1.04 -11.81 -0.98
N ALA A 19 -1.13 -10.49 -0.83
CA ALA A 19 0.06 -9.65 -0.83
C ALA A 19 1.00 -10.10 0.29
N GLU A 20 2.30 -10.03 0.03
CA GLU A 20 3.30 -10.40 1.02
C GLU A 20 3.85 -9.16 1.72
N ASP A 21 4.31 -9.36 2.95
CA ASP A 21 5.06 -8.36 3.74
C ASP A 21 4.41 -6.98 3.69
N ILE A 22 3.16 -6.91 4.11
CA ILE A 22 2.41 -5.65 4.18
C ILE A 22 2.92 -4.86 5.38
N GLN A 23 3.36 -3.62 5.13
CA GLN A 23 3.79 -2.71 6.19
C GLN A 23 3.06 -1.39 6.07
N VAL A 24 2.75 -0.80 7.21
CA VAL A 24 2.14 0.53 7.30
C VAL A 24 3.06 1.41 8.12
N ILE A 25 3.45 2.54 7.55
CA ILE A 25 4.36 3.49 8.19
C ILE A 25 3.66 4.84 8.33
N GLY A 26 3.53 5.33 9.55
CA GLY A 26 3.04 6.68 9.81
C GLY A 26 4.16 7.68 9.55
N ILE A 27 3.91 8.67 8.70
CA ILE A 27 4.92 9.62 8.26
C ILE A 27 4.52 11.07 8.55
N THR A 28 3.47 11.29 9.31
CA THR A 28 2.96 12.62 9.64
C THR A 28 4.02 13.55 10.22
N ASN A 29 4.93 12.99 11.02
CA ASN A 29 5.99 13.77 11.68
C ASN A 29 7.19 14.02 10.75
N LEU A 30 7.25 13.38 9.59
CA LEU A 30 8.39 13.44 8.69
C LEU A 30 8.11 14.27 7.45
N THR A 31 6.86 14.38 7.03
CA THR A 31 6.49 15.07 5.81
C THR A 31 5.02 15.50 5.84
N ILE A 32 4.70 16.49 5.01
CA ILE A 32 3.31 16.94 4.84
C ILE A 32 2.63 16.32 3.63
N ILE A 33 3.34 15.46 2.87
CA ILE A 33 2.78 14.91 1.62
C ILE A 33 1.72 13.84 1.85
N ALA A 34 1.80 13.11 2.97
CA ALA A 34 0.81 12.10 3.32
C ALA A 34 0.90 11.77 4.82
N ASP A 35 -0.11 11.08 5.33
CA ASP A 35 -0.12 10.63 6.73
C ASP A 35 0.49 9.23 6.87
N TYR A 36 0.25 8.37 5.87
CA TYR A 36 0.70 6.97 5.92
C TYR A 36 1.20 6.51 4.56
N PHE A 37 2.23 5.67 4.60
CA PHE A 37 2.59 4.80 3.48
C PHE A 37 2.13 3.39 3.81
N ILE A 38 1.53 2.73 2.82
CA ILE A 38 1.24 1.28 2.89
C ILE A 38 2.12 0.64 1.82
N ILE A 39 2.93 -0.33 2.22
CA ILE A 39 3.86 -1.02 1.32
C ILE A 39 3.51 -2.50 1.30
N ALA A 40 3.35 -3.05 0.11
CA ALA A 40 3.01 -4.47 -0.06
C ALA A 40 3.79 -5.05 -1.23
N THR A 41 3.93 -6.36 -1.25
CA THR A 41 4.73 -7.08 -2.24
C THR A 41 3.89 -8.10 -2.99
N GLY A 42 4.07 -8.13 -4.31
CA GLY A 42 3.58 -9.21 -5.17
C GLY A 42 4.73 -10.07 -5.64
N THR A 43 4.43 -11.35 -5.91
CA THR A 43 5.45 -12.32 -6.33
C THR A 43 5.66 -12.32 -7.84
N SER A 44 4.83 -11.60 -8.57
CA SER A 44 4.94 -11.42 -10.03
C SER A 44 4.41 -10.06 -10.39
N THR A 45 4.77 -9.56 -11.57
CA THR A 45 4.23 -8.29 -12.06
C THR A 45 2.71 -8.38 -12.30
N THR A 46 2.22 -9.56 -12.70
CA THR A 46 0.79 -9.81 -12.83
C THR A 46 0.08 -9.66 -11.50
N GLN A 47 0.64 -10.21 -10.42
CA GLN A 47 0.06 -10.07 -9.09
C GLN A 47 0.11 -8.60 -8.62
N VAL A 48 1.22 -7.91 -8.85
CA VAL A 48 1.35 -6.48 -8.49
C VAL A 48 0.23 -5.68 -9.13
N LYS A 49 -0.02 -5.90 -10.43
CA LYS A 49 -1.11 -5.21 -11.12
C LYS A 49 -2.47 -5.59 -10.54
N SER A 50 -2.68 -6.88 -10.28
CA SER A 50 -3.94 -7.38 -9.70
C SER A 50 -4.21 -6.76 -8.33
N LEU A 51 -3.19 -6.65 -7.49
CA LEU A 51 -3.31 -6.03 -6.17
C LEU A 51 -3.72 -4.56 -6.29
N ALA A 52 -3.04 -3.81 -7.16
CA ALA A 52 -3.34 -2.40 -7.36
C ALA A 52 -4.75 -2.20 -7.94
N ASP A 53 -5.13 -3.01 -8.92
CA ASP A 53 -6.46 -2.94 -9.54
C ASP A 53 -7.56 -3.20 -8.50
N GLU A 54 -7.35 -4.16 -7.61
CA GLU A 54 -8.36 -4.51 -6.61
C GLU A 54 -8.53 -3.39 -5.56
N VAL A 55 -7.44 -2.78 -5.14
CA VAL A 55 -7.51 -1.62 -4.24
C VAL A 55 -8.30 -0.48 -4.91
N ASP A 56 -7.94 -0.15 -6.15
CA ASP A 56 -8.61 0.90 -6.91
C ASP A 56 -10.10 0.61 -7.06
N PHE A 57 -10.44 -0.63 -7.43
CA PHE A 57 -11.82 -1.04 -7.66
C PHE A 57 -12.67 -0.95 -6.38
N GLN A 58 -12.20 -1.54 -5.29
CA GLN A 58 -13.00 -1.57 -4.05
C GLN A 58 -13.11 -0.20 -3.40
N LEU A 59 -12.04 0.61 -3.43
CA LEU A 59 -12.14 1.97 -2.90
C LEU A 59 -13.06 2.81 -3.78
N GLY A 60 -13.01 2.62 -5.10
CA GLY A 60 -13.91 3.29 -6.04
C GLY A 60 -15.38 2.99 -5.74
N GLN A 61 -15.69 1.73 -5.42
CA GLN A 61 -17.05 1.35 -5.03
C GLN A 61 -17.49 2.04 -3.73
N ALA A 62 -16.56 2.36 -2.86
CA ALA A 62 -16.84 3.09 -1.62
C ALA A 62 -16.82 4.62 -1.83
N GLY A 63 -16.69 5.08 -3.06
CA GLY A 63 -16.68 6.51 -3.39
C GLY A 63 -15.32 7.18 -3.19
N VAL A 64 -14.24 6.40 -3.07
CA VAL A 64 -12.90 6.94 -2.85
C VAL A 64 -12.06 6.70 -4.10
N GLU A 65 -11.69 7.79 -4.78
CA GLU A 65 -10.87 7.73 -5.99
C GLU A 65 -9.45 8.19 -5.69
N PRO A 66 -8.42 7.56 -6.29
CA PRO A 66 -7.06 8.03 -6.11
C PRO A 66 -6.85 9.33 -6.88
N ARG A 67 -5.95 10.19 -6.39
CA ARG A 67 -5.54 11.40 -7.10
C ARG A 67 -4.67 11.06 -8.30
N GLY A 68 -3.99 9.92 -8.27
CA GLY A 68 -3.19 9.43 -9.37
C GLY A 68 -2.75 8.01 -9.13
N ILE A 69 -2.49 7.29 -10.24
CA ILE A 69 -1.93 5.96 -10.22
C ILE A 69 -0.76 5.96 -11.19
N GLU A 70 0.41 5.49 -10.74
CA GLU A 70 1.62 5.47 -11.56
C GLU A 70 2.26 4.09 -11.56
N GLY A 71 3.01 3.78 -12.63
CA GLY A 71 3.79 2.56 -12.73
C GLY A 71 3.05 1.35 -13.27
N VAL A 72 1.82 1.52 -13.74
CA VAL A 72 0.95 0.39 -14.14
C VAL A 72 1.55 -0.38 -15.32
N ARG A 73 2.21 0.30 -16.25
CA ARG A 73 2.71 -0.35 -17.46
C ARG A 73 3.80 -1.38 -17.14
N ALA A 74 4.81 -1.00 -16.38
CA ALA A 74 5.89 -1.91 -16.00
C ALA A 74 5.45 -2.88 -14.89
N ALA A 75 4.57 -2.41 -14.01
CA ALA A 75 3.98 -3.18 -12.91
C ALA A 75 5.01 -3.77 -11.95
N ASN A 76 6.20 -3.15 -11.84
CA ASN A 76 7.18 -3.55 -10.83
C ASN A 76 7.14 -2.67 -9.60
N TRP A 77 6.50 -1.50 -9.69
CA TRP A 77 6.25 -0.59 -8.58
C TRP A 77 5.06 0.30 -8.97
N ILE A 78 3.89 -0.04 -8.45
CA ILE A 78 2.68 0.75 -8.70
C ILE A 78 2.38 1.58 -7.47
N VAL A 79 2.12 2.86 -7.69
CA VAL A 79 1.80 3.82 -6.63
C VAL A 79 0.36 4.30 -6.82
N LEU A 80 -0.46 4.15 -5.76
CA LEU A 80 -1.82 4.70 -5.73
C LEU A 80 -1.83 5.81 -4.67
N ASP A 81 -2.06 7.04 -5.11
CA ASP A 81 -2.03 8.23 -4.25
C ASP A 81 -3.45 8.63 -3.87
N TYR A 82 -3.81 8.40 -2.60
CA TYR A 82 -5.11 8.81 -2.06
C TYR A 82 -5.05 10.10 -1.25
N GLY A 83 -3.90 10.79 -1.28
CA GLY A 83 -3.71 12.04 -0.55
C GLY A 83 -3.19 11.80 0.85
N ASP A 84 -4.04 11.35 1.75
CA ASP A 84 -3.65 11.01 3.13
C ASP A 84 -2.88 9.69 3.23
N ILE A 85 -3.12 8.79 2.28
CA ILE A 85 -2.44 7.48 2.21
C ILE A 85 -1.87 7.29 0.82
N VAL A 86 -0.60 6.89 0.75
CA VAL A 86 0.03 6.48 -0.52
C VAL A 86 0.32 4.99 -0.43
N VAL A 87 -0.24 4.22 -1.36
CA VAL A 87 -0.07 2.77 -1.42
C VAL A 87 1.02 2.44 -2.41
N HIS A 88 2.02 1.68 -1.97
CA HIS A 88 3.13 1.22 -2.80
C HIS A 88 3.04 -0.30 -2.95
N VAL A 89 2.80 -0.77 -4.17
CA VAL A 89 2.76 -2.20 -4.46
C VAL A 89 3.97 -2.55 -5.30
N PHE A 90 4.87 -3.34 -4.74
CA PHE A 90 6.14 -3.69 -5.37
C PHE A 90 6.16 -5.13 -5.86
N TYR A 91 6.81 -5.35 -7.01
CA TYR A 91 7.35 -6.66 -7.31
C TYR A 91 8.49 -6.96 -6.31
N ARG A 92 8.60 -8.21 -5.90
CA ARG A 92 9.51 -8.64 -4.82
C ARG A 92 10.95 -8.12 -5.01
N ASP A 93 11.53 -8.32 -6.19
CA ASP A 93 12.92 -7.92 -6.45
C ASP A 93 13.09 -6.41 -6.42
N THR A 94 12.09 -5.68 -6.93
CA THR A 94 12.11 -4.21 -6.94
C THR A 94 12.06 -3.65 -5.53
N ARG A 95 11.25 -4.24 -4.64
CA ARG A 95 11.19 -3.81 -3.25
C ARG A 95 12.54 -3.98 -2.57
N ALA A 96 13.19 -5.12 -2.79
CA ALA A 96 14.51 -5.39 -2.22
C ALA A 96 15.56 -4.40 -2.72
N GLU A 97 15.45 -3.97 -3.99
CA GLU A 97 16.37 -3.02 -4.59
C GLU A 97 16.22 -1.61 -4.02
N TYR A 98 14.99 -1.10 -3.97
CA TYR A 98 14.72 0.28 -3.55
C TYR A 98 14.68 0.45 -2.04
N GLN A 99 14.18 -0.54 -1.30
CA GLN A 99 14.10 -0.52 0.16
C GLN A 99 13.44 0.76 0.70
N LEU A 100 12.27 1.08 0.16
CA LEU A 100 11.53 2.31 0.50
C LEU A 100 11.31 2.45 2.01
N GLU A 101 11.03 1.35 2.70
CA GLU A 101 10.79 1.34 4.14
C GLU A 101 12.01 1.78 4.94
N ARG A 102 13.21 1.66 4.37
CA ARG A 102 14.44 2.15 5.03
C ARG A 102 14.57 3.66 4.95
N LEU A 103 14.12 4.26 3.83
CA LEU A 103 14.12 5.71 3.68
C LEU A 103 13.20 6.37 4.70
N TRP A 104 12.15 5.67 5.12
CA TRP A 104 11.17 6.18 6.07
C TRP A 104 11.26 5.47 7.41
N ALA A 105 12.45 4.96 7.77
CA ALA A 105 12.66 4.20 9.00
C ALA A 105 12.36 5.00 10.26
N ASP A 106 12.46 6.33 10.21
CA ASP A 106 12.11 7.19 11.34
C ASP A 106 10.59 7.37 11.51
N GLY A 107 9.81 6.85 10.59
CA GLY A 107 8.36 6.84 10.71
C GLY A 107 7.90 5.82 11.74
N GLN A 108 6.63 5.95 12.12
CA GLN A 108 6.03 5.05 13.10
C GLN A 108 5.49 3.81 12.43
N GLN A 109 6.03 2.64 12.79
CA GLN A 109 5.46 1.37 12.33
C GLN A 109 4.10 1.17 12.98
N VAL A 110 3.08 0.92 12.17
CA VAL A 110 1.73 0.70 12.63
C VAL A 110 1.48 -0.81 12.70
N ASP A 111 1.05 -1.28 13.87
CA ASP A 111 0.73 -2.70 14.06
C ASP A 111 -0.59 -3.02 13.33
N ILE A 112 -0.52 -3.87 12.32
CA ILE A 112 -1.67 -4.29 11.52
C ILE A 112 -2.04 -5.75 11.75
N SER A 113 -1.46 -6.40 12.75
CA SER A 113 -1.66 -7.84 12.98
C SER A 113 -3.14 -8.20 13.16
N ASN A 114 -3.93 -7.29 13.73
CA ASN A 114 -5.37 -7.51 13.91
C ASN A 114 -6.19 -7.38 12.61
N LEU A 115 -5.57 -6.89 11.54
CA LEU A 115 -6.23 -6.74 10.24
C LEU A 115 -5.93 -7.89 9.30
N LEU A 116 -4.94 -8.71 9.61
CA LEU A 116 -4.50 -9.81 8.75
C LEU A 116 -5.22 -11.10 9.13
N ILE A 117 -5.54 -11.90 8.10
CA ILE A 117 -6.16 -13.22 8.31
C ILE A 117 -5.11 -14.16 8.88
N ASP A 118 -3.90 -14.15 8.31
CA ASP A 118 -2.76 -14.92 8.78
C ASP A 118 -1.67 -13.94 9.22
N PRO A 119 -1.49 -13.70 10.52
CA PRO A 119 -0.46 -12.77 10.99
C PRO A 119 0.92 -13.21 10.52
N GLN A 120 1.66 -12.25 9.99
CA GLN A 120 3.01 -12.47 9.44
C GLN A 120 4.10 -12.26 10.48
#